data_1c4b2e2a07419318a8013747e6e0d371
#
_entry.id   1c4b2e2a07419318a8013747e6e0d371
#
_cell.length_a   1.000
_cell.length_b   1.000
_cell.length_c   1.000
_cell.angle_alpha   90.00
_cell.angle_beta   90.00
_cell.angle_gamma   90.00
#
_symmetry.space_group_name_H-M   'P 1'
#
loop_
_entity.id
_entity.type
_entity.pdbx_description
1 polymer ?
#
loop_
_entity_poly.entity_id
_entity_poly.type
_entity_poly.pdbx_seq_one_letter_code
_entity_poly.pdbx_strand_id
1 'polypeptide(L)'
;MKAEVTQQRLLLELAEQDAALARLTHRQKNLAEQQRFEAVKSEHGEANDRLAALCLAVEDLDEQVAKFEAEIDAVRQRETRDQQLMDGGSVGAKQVSELQHELETLQRRQSSLEEQQLEIMERREELQGQRAEQLALIDALQGDLTTAQVERDNALVSIDDSRQVASDRRIALVGSLDPELAALYERQRAQGGAGAGLLQGGRCGACRIEIDRGELSRISAAADDDLLRCPECGAILVRVKDFRAGDVG
;
A
#
# COMPACT_ATOMS: atom_id res chain seq x y z
N MET A 1 11.74 -45.39 20.85
CA MET A 1 12.91 -44.93 20.10
C MET A 1 13.84 -44.21 21.08
N LYS A 2 15.14 -44.37 20.94
CA LYS A 2 16.14 -43.72 21.79
C LYS A 2 16.96 -42.76 20.95
N ALA A 3 17.35 -41.61 21.53
CA ALA A 3 18.24 -40.67 20.92
C ALA A 3 19.14 -40.01 21.97
N GLU A 4 20.42 -39.86 21.67
CA GLU A 4 21.36 -39.20 22.56
C GLU A 4 20.90 -37.78 22.90
N VAL A 5 21.24 -37.27 24.08
CA VAL A 5 20.89 -35.93 24.54
C VAL A 5 21.37 -34.85 23.56
N THR A 6 22.52 -35.04 22.93
CA THR A 6 23.05 -34.19 21.87
C THR A 6 22.13 -34.10 20.67
N GLN A 7 21.62 -35.23 20.20
CA GLN A 7 20.65 -35.30 19.10
C GLN A 7 19.30 -34.68 19.47
N GLN A 8 18.86 -34.83 20.73
CA GLN A 8 17.65 -34.18 21.22
C GLN A 8 17.78 -32.65 21.26
N ARG A 9 18.98 -32.08 21.55
CA ARG A 9 19.25 -30.66 21.49
C ARG A 9 19.13 -30.12 20.05
N LEU A 10 19.69 -30.84 19.08
CA LEU A 10 19.58 -30.50 17.66
C LEU A 10 18.12 -30.40 17.19
N LEU A 11 17.21 -31.24 17.73
CA LEU A 11 15.77 -31.13 17.44
C LEU A 11 15.15 -29.83 17.92
N LEU A 12 15.60 -29.28 19.05
CA LEU A 12 15.12 -27.96 19.52
C LEU A 12 15.61 -26.85 18.63
N GLU A 13 16.90 -26.87 18.24
CA GLU A 13 17.43 -25.90 17.29
C GLU A 13 16.69 -25.96 15.94
N LEU A 14 16.42 -27.18 15.46
CA LEU A 14 15.66 -27.38 14.23
C LEU A 14 14.24 -26.80 14.34
N ALA A 15 13.56 -27.00 15.48
CA ALA A 15 12.25 -26.43 15.74
C ALA A 15 12.28 -24.89 15.81
N GLU A 16 13.37 -24.30 16.32
CA GLU A 16 13.58 -22.84 16.31
C GLU A 16 13.71 -22.30 14.89
N GLN A 17 14.50 -22.96 14.01
CA GLN A 17 14.62 -22.56 12.61
C GLN A 17 13.28 -22.68 11.88
N ASP A 18 12.53 -23.76 12.09
CA ASP A 18 11.20 -23.91 11.50
C ASP A 18 10.22 -22.83 11.99
N ALA A 19 10.27 -22.47 13.26
CA ALA A 19 9.48 -21.38 13.82
C ALA A 19 9.92 -20.00 13.26
N ALA A 20 11.24 -19.79 13.03
CA ALA A 20 11.76 -18.58 12.40
C ALA A 20 11.26 -18.47 10.96
N LEU A 21 11.35 -19.52 10.16
CA LEU A 21 10.84 -19.56 8.79
C LEU A 21 9.32 -19.30 8.72
N ALA A 22 8.55 -19.86 9.65
CA ALA A 22 7.12 -19.61 9.74
C ALA A 22 6.81 -18.13 10.07
N ARG A 23 7.55 -17.53 11.02
CA ARG A 23 7.42 -16.09 11.35
C ARG A 23 7.78 -15.20 10.17
N LEU A 24 8.86 -15.50 9.44
CA LEU A 24 9.26 -14.75 8.25
C LEU A 24 8.20 -14.83 7.14
N THR A 25 7.63 -16.03 6.94
CA THR A 25 6.53 -16.22 5.98
C THR A 25 5.28 -15.43 6.38
N HIS A 26 4.96 -15.40 7.67
CA HIS A 26 3.84 -14.60 8.17
C HIS A 26 4.10 -13.10 8.03
N ARG A 27 5.32 -12.63 8.36
CA ARG A 27 5.73 -11.23 8.19
C ARG A 27 5.65 -10.79 6.74
N GLN A 28 6.12 -11.62 5.80
CA GLN A 28 6.06 -11.32 4.37
C GLN A 28 4.62 -11.15 3.86
N LYS A 29 3.68 -12.00 4.34
CA LYS A 29 2.26 -11.90 3.98
C LYS A 29 1.56 -10.68 4.56
N ASN A 30 2.05 -10.15 5.68
CA ASN A 30 1.45 -9.04 6.42
C ASN A 30 2.46 -7.89 6.56
N LEU A 31 3.17 -7.59 5.47
CA LEU A 31 4.20 -6.58 5.45
C LEU A 31 3.57 -5.17 5.52
N ALA A 32 3.85 -4.43 6.59
CA ALA A 32 3.31 -3.09 6.80
C ALA A 32 3.79 -2.11 5.71
N GLU A 33 5.03 -2.25 5.27
CA GLU A 33 5.64 -1.47 4.20
C GLU A 33 4.92 -1.69 2.85
N GLN A 34 4.44 -2.92 2.58
CA GLN A 34 3.61 -3.20 1.39
C GLN A 34 2.26 -2.50 1.49
N GLN A 35 1.62 -2.53 2.66
CA GLN A 35 0.34 -1.85 2.86
C GLN A 35 0.48 -0.33 2.69
N ARG A 36 1.57 0.25 3.23
CA ARG A 36 1.87 1.68 3.04
C ARG A 36 2.09 2.02 1.56
N PHE A 37 2.89 1.22 0.85
CA PHE A 37 3.12 1.41 -0.58
C PHE A 37 1.81 1.39 -1.38
N GLU A 38 0.92 0.42 -1.12
CA GLU A 38 -0.38 0.33 -1.82
C GLU A 38 -1.29 1.52 -1.47
N ALA A 39 -1.30 1.99 -0.23
CA ALA A 39 -2.07 3.16 0.18
C ALA A 39 -1.63 4.42 -0.56
N VAL A 40 -0.34 4.73 -0.54
CA VAL A 40 0.22 5.91 -1.25
C VAL A 40 0.00 5.79 -2.76
N LYS A 41 0.15 4.60 -3.32
CA LYS A 41 -0.13 4.34 -4.74
C LYS A 41 -1.59 4.62 -5.12
N SER A 42 -2.54 4.24 -4.25
CA SER A 42 -3.95 4.54 -4.44
C SER A 42 -4.21 6.04 -4.39
N GLU A 43 -3.68 6.74 -3.37
CA GLU A 43 -3.82 8.20 -3.22
C GLU A 43 -3.23 8.96 -4.42
N HIS A 44 -2.06 8.53 -4.90
CA HIS A 44 -1.44 9.11 -6.10
C HIS A 44 -2.31 8.88 -7.35
N GLY A 45 -2.92 7.68 -7.49
CA GLY A 45 -3.86 7.39 -8.57
C GLY A 45 -5.08 8.30 -8.54
N GLU A 46 -5.73 8.42 -7.36
CA GLU A 46 -6.89 9.29 -7.17
C GLU A 46 -6.57 10.76 -7.43
N ALA A 47 -5.36 11.20 -7.05
CA ALA A 47 -4.90 12.56 -7.32
C ALA A 47 -4.76 12.84 -8.83
N ASN A 48 -4.24 11.89 -9.61
CA ASN A 48 -4.17 11.99 -11.06
C ASN A 48 -5.55 12.02 -11.73
N ASP A 49 -6.49 11.20 -11.25
CA ASP A 49 -7.86 11.21 -11.77
C ASP A 49 -8.55 12.56 -11.53
N ARG A 50 -8.33 13.18 -10.35
CA ARG A 50 -8.83 14.54 -10.05
C ARG A 50 -8.19 15.58 -10.95
N LEU A 51 -6.88 15.49 -11.19
CA LEU A 51 -6.19 16.39 -12.12
C LEU A 51 -6.77 16.29 -13.53
N ALA A 52 -7.02 15.09 -14.02
CA ALA A 52 -7.62 14.89 -15.35
C ALA A 52 -9.00 15.55 -15.45
N ALA A 53 -9.85 15.41 -14.41
CA ALA A 53 -11.15 16.06 -14.37
C ALA A 53 -11.05 17.60 -14.34
N LEU A 54 -10.08 18.15 -13.59
CA LEU A 54 -9.84 19.59 -13.56
C LEU A 54 -9.34 20.12 -14.90
N CYS A 55 -8.47 19.39 -15.60
CA CYS A 55 -8.02 19.76 -16.93
C CYS A 55 -9.17 19.86 -17.92
N LEU A 56 -10.05 18.85 -17.96
CA LEU A 56 -11.23 18.88 -18.82
C LEU A 56 -12.17 20.05 -18.49
N ALA A 57 -12.40 20.32 -17.19
CA ALA A 57 -13.23 21.43 -16.78
C ALA A 57 -12.64 22.80 -17.16
N VAL A 58 -11.33 22.95 -17.12
CA VAL A 58 -10.65 24.18 -17.59
C VAL A 58 -10.75 24.32 -19.10
N GLU A 59 -10.58 23.23 -19.87
CA GLU A 59 -10.73 23.22 -21.33
C GLU A 59 -12.15 23.64 -21.75
N ASP A 60 -13.19 23.11 -21.07
CA ASP A 60 -14.58 23.50 -21.32
C ASP A 60 -14.82 25.01 -21.08
N LEU A 61 -14.21 25.59 -20.04
CA LEU A 61 -14.32 27.02 -19.76
C LEU A 61 -13.52 27.87 -20.77
N ASP A 62 -12.35 27.41 -21.22
CA ASP A 62 -11.58 28.06 -22.27
C ASP A 62 -12.37 28.14 -23.58
N GLU A 63 -13.10 27.06 -23.94
CA GLU A 63 -14.01 27.09 -25.09
C GLU A 63 -15.17 28.09 -24.93
N GLN A 64 -15.72 28.20 -23.71
CA GLN A 64 -16.79 29.14 -23.41
C GLN A 64 -16.28 30.59 -23.51
N VAL A 65 -15.12 30.91 -22.97
CA VAL A 65 -14.47 32.21 -23.09
C VAL A 65 -14.29 32.58 -24.57
N ALA A 66 -13.76 31.68 -25.39
CA ALA A 66 -13.57 31.89 -26.82
C ALA A 66 -14.89 32.16 -27.57
N LYS A 67 -16.01 31.52 -27.17
CA LYS A 67 -17.34 31.77 -27.73
C LYS A 67 -17.83 33.19 -27.38
N PHE A 68 -17.69 33.62 -26.11
CA PHE A 68 -18.05 34.97 -25.71
C PHE A 68 -17.22 36.03 -26.42
N GLU A 69 -15.91 35.80 -26.58
CA GLU A 69 -15.03 36.72 -27.34
C GLU A 69 -15.52 36.86 -28.78
N ALA A 70 -15.84 35.78 -29.45
CA ALA A 70 -16.36 35.82 -30.82
C ALA A 70 -17.72 36.53 -30.92
N GLU A 71 -18.64 36.35 -29.94
CA GLU A 71 -19.93 37.03 -29.90
C GLU A 71 -19.74 38.53 -29.64
N ILE A 72 -18.88 38.91 -28.71
CA ILE A 72 -18.57 40.35 -28.41
C ILE A 72 -17.96 41.01 -29.64
N ASP A 73 -17.02 40.36 -30.33
CA ASP A 73 -16.42 40.88 -31.53
C ASP A 73 -17.47 41.07 -32.67
N ALA A 74 -18.39 40.16 -32.81
CA ALA A 74 -19.48 40.27 -33.79
C ALA A 74 -20.40 41.48 -33.49
N VAL A 75 -20.72 41.72 -32.21
CA VAL A 75 -21.50 42.90 -31.77
C VAL A 75 -20.73 44.18 -32.06
N ARG A 76 -19.46 44.27 -31.69
CA ARG A 76 -18.59 45.43 -31.95
C ARG A 76 -18.44 45.76 -33.44
N GLN A 77 -18.33 44.73 -34.27
CA GLN A 77 -18.28 44.92 -35.71
C GLN A 77 -19.60 45.48 -36.26
N ARG A 78 -20.75 45.09 -35.68
CA ARG A 78 -22.04 45.62 -36.06
C ARG A 78 -22.21 47.07 -35.61
N GLU A 79 -21.88 47.37 -34.36
CA GLU A 79 -21.85 48.76 -33.85
C GLU A 79 -21.01 49.67 -34.73
N THR A 80 -19.81 49.23 -35.08
CA THR A 80 -18.93 50.01 -35.96
C THR A 80 -19.54 50.28 -37.34
N ARG A 81 -20.22 49.29 -37.92
CA ARG A 81 -20.90 49.47 -39.22
C ARG A 81 -22.08 50.41 -39.13
N ASP A 82 -22.91 50.30 -38.09
CA ASP A 82 -24.08 51.15 -37.89
C ASP A 82 -23.69 52.60 -37.61
N GLN A 83 -22.61 52.79 -36.83
CA GLN A 83 -22.03 54.12 -36.58
C GLN A 83 -21.50 54.77 -37.88
N GLN A 84 -20.78 54.01 -38.72
CA GLN A 84 -20.29 54.47 -40.01
C GLN A 84 -21.42 54.88 -40.96
N LEU A 85 -22.53 54.14 -40.95
CA LEU A 85 -23.71 54.50 -41.75
C LEU A 85 -24.35 55.80 -41.29
N MET A 86 -24.41 56.06 -39.98
CA MET A 86 -24.90 57.32 -39.41
C MET A 86 -23.97 58.50 -39.78
N ASP A 87 -22.67 58.33 -39.61
CA ASP A 87 -21.67 59.38 -39.82
C ASP A 87 -21.52 59.69 -41.31
N GLY A 88 -21.82 58.77 -42.21
CA GLY A 88 -21.71 58.96 -43.66
C GLY A 88 -22.77 59.86 -44.25
N GLY A 89 -23.77 60.36 -43.53
CA GLY A 89 -24.74 61.37 -43.92
C GLY A 89 -25.67 60.99 -45.10
N SER A 90 -25.67 59.69 -45.49
CA SER A 90 -26.44 59.17 -46.63
C SER A 90 -27.82 58.69 -46.23
N VAL A 91 -28.17 58.71 -44.93
CA VAL A 91 -29.41 58.15 -44.35
C VAL A 91 -30.40 59.23 -43.96
N GLY A 92 -31.68 58.99 -44.16
CA GLY A 92 -32.77 59.93 -43.76
C GLY A 92 -33.00 59.96 -42.24
N ALA A 93 -33.65 61.04 -41.75
CA ALA A 93 -33.85 61.23 -40.28
C ALA A 93 -34.55 60.09 -39.57
N LYS A 94 -35.50 59.40 -40.21
CA LYS A 94 -36.14 58.18 -39.65
C LYS A 94 -35.12 57.04 -39.47
N GLN A 95 -34.29 56.84 -40.45
CA GLN A 95 -33.30 55.78 -40.43
C GLN A 95 -32.17 56.03 -39.41
N VAL A 96 -31.80 57.31 -39.19
CA VAL A 96 -30.90 57.71 -38.10
C VAL A 96 -31.49 57.35 -36.74
N SER A 97 -32.78 57.59 -36.50
CA SER A 97 -33.43 57.21 -35.24
C SER A 97 -33.50 55.71 -35.01
N GLU A 98 -33.72 54.92 -36.09
CA GLU A 98 -33.71 53.46 -36.04
C GLU A 98 -32.29 52.91 -35.70
N LEU A 99 -31.26 53.45 -36.34
CA LEU A 99 -29.86 53.08 -36.06
C LEU A 99 -29.42 53.45 -34.64
N GLN A 100 -29.85 54.62 -34.13
CA GLN A 100 -29.60 55.01 -32.73
C GLN A 100 -30.16 54.01 -31.74
N HIS A 101 -31.42 53.57 -31.94
CA HIS A 101 -32.07 52.57 -31.08
C HIS A 101 -31.39 51.21 -31.19
N GLU A 102 -30.92 50.85 -32.39
CA GLU A 102 -30.16 49.61 -32.59
C GLU A 102 -28.80 49.67 -31.87
N LEU A 103 -28.08 50.77 -31.98
CA LEU A 103 -26.81 50.98 -31.24
C LEU A 103 -26.98 50.84 -29.71
N GLU A 104 -28.02 51.47 -29.14
CA GLU A 104 -28.32 51.32 -27.72
C GLU A 104 -28.61 49.82 -27.33
N THR A 105 -29.21 49.09 -28.24
CA THR A 105 -29.52 47.68 -28.03
C THR A 105 -28.25 46.82 -28.11
N LEU A 106 -27.37 47.08 -29.07
CA LEU A 106 -26.08 46.43 -29.23
C LEU A 106 -25.20 46.70 -28.03
N GLN A 107 -25.11 47.95 -27.53
CA GLN A 107 -24.34 48.27 -26.32
C GLN A 107 -24.83 47.49 -25.08
N ARG A 108 -26.14 47.41 -24.87
CA ARG A 108 -26.68 46.60 -23.78
C ARG A 108 -26.36 45.09 -23.94
N ARG A 109 -26.39 44.57 -25.18
CA ARG A 109 -26.00 43.20 -25.49
C ARG A 109 -24.53 42.98 -25.22
N GLN A 110 -23.65 43.89 -25.65
CA GLN A 110 -22.23 43.83 -25.41
C GLN A 110 -21.92 43.82 -23.91
N SER A 111 -22.48 44.72 -23.12
CA SER A 111 -22.29 44.77 -21.66
C SER A 111 -22.71 43.46 -21.00
N SER A 112 -23.86 42.89 -21.41
CA SER A 112 -24.31 41.61 -20.87
C SER A 112 -23.41 40.42 -21.23
N LEU A 113 -22.83 40.41 -22.44
CA LEU A 113 -21.89 39.39 -22.86
C LEU A 113 -20.55 39.48 -22.11
N GLU A 114 -20.05 40.72 -21.93
CA GLU A 114 -18.81 41.00 -21.19
C GLU A 114 -18.95 40.59 -19.70
N GLU A 115 -20.12 40.84 -19.10
CA GLU A 115 -20.44 40.41 -17.73
C GLU A 115 -20.44 38.89 -17.58
N GLN A 116 -21.08 38.16 -18.50
CA GLN A 116 -21.06 36.71 -18.55
C GLN A 116 -19.66 36.14 -18.81
N GLN A 117 -18.89 36.77 -19.67
CA GLN A 117 -17.49 36.38 -19.92
C GLN A 117 -16.64 36.49 -18.64
N LEU A 118 -16.81 37.60 -17.89
CA LEU A 118 -16.09 37.78 -16.62
C LEU A 118 -16.39 36.66 -15.60
N GLU A 119 -17.67 36.29 -15.44
CA GLU A 119 -18.05 35.19 -14.55
C GLU A 119 -17.38 33.89 -14.95
N ILE A 120 -17.31 33.58 -16.25
CA ILE A 120 -16.65 32.37 -16.74
C ILE A 120 -15.12 32.45 -16.53
N MET A 121 -14.52 33.61 -16.74
CA MET A 121 -13.09 33.81 -16.50
C MET A 121 -12.73 33.65 -15.02
N GLU A 122 -13.51 34.19 -14.10
CA GLU A 122 -13.33 34.04 -12.66
C GLU A 122 -13.39 32.53 -12.28
N ARG A 123 -14.37 31.82 -12.82
CA ARG A 123 -14.50 30.37 -12.58
C ARG A 123 -13.30 29.60 -13.14
N ARG A 124 -12.82 29.98 -14.32
CA ARG A 124 -11.61 29.39 -14.93
C ARG A 124 -10.38 29.59 -14.06
N GLU A 125 -10.17 30.80 -13.53
CA GLU A 125 -9.04 31.11 -12.63
C GLU A 125 -9.09 30.27 -11.35
N GLU A 126 -10.27 30.11 -10.76
CA GLU A 126 -10.47 29.25 -9.60
C GLU A 126 -10.04 27.79 -9.90
N LEU A 127 -10.51 27.21 -11.03
CA LEU A 127 -10.14 25.85 -11.41
C LEU A 127 -8.65 25.72 -11.79
N GLN A 128 -8.05 26.75 -12.37
CA GLN A 128 -6.60 26.77 -12.63
C GLN A 128 -5.80 26.79 -11.32
N GLY A 129 -6.26 27.50 -10.31
CA GLY A 129 -5.70 27.46 -8.95
C GLY A 129 -5.76 26.05 -8.36
N GLN A 130 -6.94 25.41 -8.39
CA GLN A 130 -7.14 24.04 -7.92
C GLN A 130 -6.25 23.03 -8.70
N ARG A 131 -6.09 23.22 -10.01
CA ARG A 131 -5.20 22.40 -10.83
C ARG A 131 -3.74 22.55 -10.40
N ALA A 132 -3.29 23.76 -10.07
CA ALA A 132 -1.92 24.01 -9.60
C ALA A 132 -1.67 23.34 -8.23
N GLU A 133 -2.62 23.43 -7.31
CA GLU A 133 -2.57 22.72 -6.01
C GLU A 133 -2.55 21.20 -6.19
N GLN A 134 -3.36 20.68 -7.11
CA GLN A 134 -3.40 19.24 -7.39
C GLN A 134 -2.09 18.72 -8.00
N LEU A 135 -1.42 19.50 -8.86
CA LEU A 135 -0.10 19.17 -9.39
C LEU A 135 0.96 19.11 -8.28
N ALA A 136 0.94 20.05 -7.35
CA ALA A 136 1.85 20.06 -6.21
C ALA A 136 1.62 18.85 -5.28
N LEU A 137 0.36 18.45 -5.08
CA LEU A 137 0.01 17.24 -4.33
C LEU A 137 0.55 15.98 -5.01
N ILE A 138 0.38 15.86 -6.33
CA ILE A 138 0.87 14.71 -7.11
C ILE A 138 2.40 14.60 -7.00
N ASP A 139 3.11 15.71 -7.08
CA ASP A 139 4.58 15.73 -6.96
C ASP A 139 5.02 15.26 -5.55
N ALA A 140 4.36 15.72 -4.50
CA ALA A 140 4.61 15.23 -3.13
C ALA A 140 4.31 13.73 -2.99
N LEU A 141 3.16 13.26 -3.46
CA LEU A 141 2.78 11.84 -3.43
C LEU A 141 3.73 10.96 -4.26
N GLN A 142 4.29 11.48 -5.35
CA GLN A 142 5.31 10.78 -6.13
C GLN A 142 6.60 10.57 -5.32
N GLY A 143 7.00 11.55 -4.52
CA GLY A 143 8.11 11.44 -3.57
C GLY A 143 7.85 10.38 -2.49
N ASP A 144 6.66 10.43 -1.90
CA ASP A 144 6.22 9.46 -0.89
C ASP A 144 6.14 8.04 -1.46
N LEU A 145 5.63 7.88 -2.69
CA LEU A 145 5.55 6.60 -3.39
C LEU A 145 6.94 5.99 -3.61
N THR A 146 7.90 6.80 -4.03
CA THR A 146 9.29 6.37 -4.23
C THR A 146 9.91 5.92 -2.89
N THR A 147 9.68 6.67 -1.82
CA THR A 147 10.16 6.34 -0.48
C THR A 147 9.54 5.04 0.02
N ALA A 148 8.22 4.91 -0.06
CA ALA A 148 7.50 3.71 0.37
C ALA A 148 7.92 2.46 -0.44
N GLN A 149 8.22 2.63 -1.74
CA GLN A 149 8.75 1.55 -2.57
C GLN A 149 10.11 1.07 -2.08
N VAL A 150 11.03 1.98 -1.81
CA VAL A 150 12.38 1.64 -1.30
C VAL A 150 12.29 0.94 0.06
N GLU A 151 11.45 1.44 0.98
CA GLU A 151 11.24 0.83 2.29
C GLU A 151 10.70 -0.60 2.16
N ARG A 152 9.69 -0.82 1.30
CA ARG A 152 9.14 -2.15 1.01
C ARG A 152 10.20 -3.10 0.45
N ASP A 153 10.95 -2.66 -0.55
CA ASP A 153 11.95 -3.48 -1.21
C ASP A 153 13.09 -3.88 -0.25
N ASN A 154 13.55 -2.95 0.58
CA ASN A 154 14.52 -3.23 1.64
C ASN A 154 13.99 -4.23 2.68
N ALA A 155 12.72 -4.12 3.07
CA ALA A 155 12.08 -5.04 4.00
C ALA A 155 11.98 -6.45 3.39
N LEU A 156 11.64 -6.58 2.10
CA LEU A 156 11.60 -7.86 1.39
C LEU A 156 12.99 -8.50 1.30
N VAL A 157 14.02 -7.74 0.94
CA VAL A 157 15.42 -8.22 0.91
C VAL A 157 15.84 -8.72 2.30
N SER A 158 15.56 -7.96 3.36
CA SER A 158 15.88 -8.37 4.73
C SER A 158 15.17 -9.67 5.16
N ILE A 159 13.92 -9.86 4.71
CA ILE A 159 13.17 -11.10 4.96
C ILE A 159 13.81 -12.27 4.20
N ASP A 160 14.19 -12.08 2.94
CA ASP A 160 14.79 -13.13 2.11
C ASP A 160 16.19 -13.51 2.63
N ASP A 161 17.02 -12.58 3.02
CA ASP A 161 18.33 -12.84 3.65
C ASP A 161 18.15 -13.65 4.95
N SER A 162 17.20 -13.24 5.80
CA SER A 162 16.90 -13.97 7.05
C SER A 162 16.37 -15.37 6.79
N ARG A 163 15.56 -15.53 5.75
CA ARG A 163 15.02 -16.84 5.32
C ARG A 163 16.13 -17.76 4.81
N GLN A 164 17.07 -17.20 4.02
CA GLN A 164 18.20 -17.98 3.51
C GLN A 164 19.04 -18.52 4.67
N VAL A 165 19.42 -17.64 5.61
CA VAL A 165 20.21 -18.02 6.79
C VAL A 165 19.50 -19.12 7.61
N ALA A 166 18.20 -18.96 7.89
CA ALA A 166 17.45 -19.96 8.64
C ALA A 166 17.29 -21.28 7.87
N SER A 167 17.12 -21.23 6.55
CA SER A 167 17.02 -22.40 5.68
C SER A 167 18.36 -23.17 5.63
N ASP A 168 19.47 -22.49 5.46
CA ASP A 168 20.81 -23.12 5.43
C ASP A 168 21.13 -23.77 6.78
N ARG A 169 20.84 -23.07 7.89
CA ARG A 169 21.00 -23.65 9.23
C ARG A 169 20.11 -24.89 9.41
N ARG A 170 18.84 -24.82 8.96
CA ARG A 170 17.92 -25.96 8.99
C ARG A 170 18.48 -27.17 8.24
N ILE A 171 19.00 -26.97 7.02
CA ILE A 171 19.60 -28.03 6.20
C ILE A 171 20.76 -28.68 6.92
N ALA A 172 21.67 -27.86 7.49
CA ALA A 172 22.82 -28.34 8.24
C ALA A 172 22.39 -29.17 9.47
N LEU A 173 21.39 -28.71 10.22
CA LEU A 173 20.85 -29.43 11.38
C LEU A 173 20.25 -30.79 11.00
N VAL A 174 19.43 -30.83 9.92
CA VAL A 174 18.87 -32.08 9.41
C VAL A 174 19.97 -33.05 8.99
N GLY A 175 21.04 -32.56 8.34
CA GLY A 175 22.20 -33.39 7.97
C GLY A 175 23.04 -33.90 9.15
N SER A 176 22.91 -33.26 10.32
CA SER A 176 23.61 -33.68 11.57
C SER A 176 22.76 -34.58 12.46
N LEU A 177 21.48 -34.75 12.15
CA LEU A 177 20.59 -35.64 12.87
C LEU A 177 20.69 -37.11 12.36
N ASP A 178 20.43 -38.06 13.24
CA ASP A 178 20.19 -39.43 12.85
C ASP A 178 19.00 -39.48 11.85
N PRO A 179 19.12 -40.21 10.73
CA PRO A 179 18.09 -40.22 9.68
C PRO A 179 16.69 -40.64 10.17
N GLU A 180 16.62 -41.61 11.11
CA GLU A 180 15.33 -42.01 11.67
C GLU A 180 14.71 -40.95 12.56
N LEU A 181 15.56 -40.22 13.30
CA LEU A 181 15.15 -39.09 14.15
C LEU A 181 14.66 -37.91 13.33
N ALA A 182 15.39 -37.57 12.26
CA ALA A 182 15.00 -36.54 11.30
C ALA A 182 13.65 -36.87 10.64
N ALA A 183 13.49 -38.14 10.19
CA ALA A 183 12.23 -38.58 9.59
C ALA A 183 11.06 -38.55 10.61
N LEU A 184 11.32 -38.82 11.87
CA LEU A 184 10.33 -38.72 12.93
C LEU A 184 9.90 -37.25 13.15
N TYR A 185 10.87 -36.36 13.23
CA TYR A 185 10.63 -34.92 13.37
C TYR A 185 9.76 -34.37 12.23
N GLU A 186 10.13 -34.66 10.97
CA GLU A 186 9.39 -34.18 9.79
C GLU A 186 7.95 -34.72 9.76
N ARG A 187 7.73 -35.95 10.18
CA ARG A 187 6.37 -36.54 10.32
C ARG A 187 5.53 -35.78 11.34
N GLN A 188 6.13 -35.40 12.49
CA GLN A 188 5.41 -34.62 13.50
C GLN A 188 5.10 -33.20 13.00
N ARG A 189 6.07 -32.56 12.34
CA ARG A 189 5.88 -31.26 11.73
C ARG A 189 4.80 -31.21 10.65
N ALA A 190 4.72 -32.26 9.82
CA ALA A 190 3.71 -32.37 8.76
C ALA A 190 2.26 -32.45 9.30
N GLN A 191 2.06 -32.77 10.58
CA GLN A 191 0.75 -32.77 11.24
C GLN A 191 0.27 -31.36 11.66
N GLY A 192 1.01 -30.29 11.27
CA GLY A 192 0.61 -28.89 11.47
C GLY A 192 1.07 -28.26 12.78
N GLY A 193 1.97 -28.94 13.54
CA GLY A 193 2.54 -28.40 14.77
C GLY A 193 4.05 -28.17 14.71
N ALA A 194 4.66 -27.79 15.83
CA ALA A 194 6.10 -27.84 16.00
C ALA A 194 6.57 -29.29 16.11
N GLY A 195 7.65 -29.69 15.40
CA GLY A 195 8.17 -31.04 15.42
C GLY A 195 8.72 -31.47 16.80
N ALA A 196 9.30 -30.52 17.55
CA ALA A 196 9.83 -30.70 18.90
C ALA A 196 9.56 -29.50 19.79
N GLY A 197 9.64 -29.68 21.11
CA GLY A 197 9.52 -28.60 22.09
C GLY A 197 10.19 -28.96 23.41
N LEU A 198 10.76 -27.96 24.09
CA LEU A 198 11.37 -28.13 25.39
C LEU A 198 10.29 -28.30 26.47
N LEU A 199 10.47 -29.28 27.36
CA LEU A 199 9.63 -29.41 28.54
C LEU A 199 10.11 -28.42 29.62
N GLN A 200 9.28 -27.41 29.93
CA GLN A 200 9.59 -26.37 30.91
C GLN A 200 8.47 -26.25 31.96
N GLY A 201 8.80 -26.46 33.25
CA GLY A 201 7.86 -26.26 34.34
C GLY A 201 6.56 -27.05 34.23
N GLY A 202 6.60 -28.24 33.63
CA GLY A 202 5.41 -29.05 33.39
C GLY A 202 4.60 -28.69 32.15
N ARG A 203 5.08 -27.77 31.30
CA ARG A 203 4.42 -27.36 30.06
C ARG A 203 5.23 -27.75 28.82
N CYS A 204 4.52 -28.12 27.79
CA CYS A 204 5.12 -28.36 26.47
C CYS A 204 5.52 -27.06 25.80
N GLY A 205 6.80 -26.86 25.45
CA GLY A 205 7.30 -25.66 24.75
C GLY A 205 6.76 -25.51 23.32
N ALA A 206 6.22 -26.56 22.70
CA ALA A 206 5.60 -26.52 21.39
C ALA A 206 4.17 -25.96 21.43
N CYS A 207 3.25 -26.57 22.17
CA CYS A 207 1.85 -26.13 22.25
C CYS A 207 1.53 -25.26 23.46
N ARG A 208 2.44 -25.12 24.43
CA ARG A 208 2.34 -24.33 25.67
C ARG A 208 1.26 -24.83 26.65
N ILE A 209 0.67 -26.03 26.39
CA ILE A 209 -0.32 -26.63 27.25
C ILE A 209 0.40 -27.30 28.43
N GLU A 210 -0.20 -27.23 29.62
CA GLU A 210 0.26 -27.90 30.84
C GLU A 210 -0.01 -29.42 30.72
N ILE A 211 1.00 -30.23 31.03
CA ILE A 211 0.92 -31.68 30.96
C ILE A 211 0.41 -32.19 32.31
N ASP A 212 -0.51 -33.14 32.26
CA ASP A 212 -1.07 -33.79 33.45
C ASP A 212 0.02 -34.36 34.38
N ARG A 213 -0.22 -34.32 35.68
CA ARG A 213 0.75 -34.77 36.70
C ARG A 213 1.14 -36.25 36.56
N GLY A 214 0.20 -37.10 36.13
CA GLY A 214 0.47 -38.53 35.91
C GLY A 214 1.42 -38.72 34.74
N GLU A 215 1.19 -38.01 33.64
CA GLU A 215 2.08 -37.97 32.49
C GLU A 215 3.46 -37.37 32.82
N LEU A 216 3.52 -36.28 33.58
CA LEU A 216 4.77 -35.71 34.03
C LEU A 216 5.60 -36.68 34.86
N SER A 217 4.97 -37.45 35.72
CA SER A 217 5.66 -38.47 36.49
C SER A 217 6.25 -39.57 35.59
N ARG A 218 5.53 -40.03 34.58
CA ARG A 218 6.04 -40.98 33.58
C ARG A 218 7.20 -40.37 32.77
N ILE A 219 7.05 -39.14 32.33
CA ILE A 219 8.07 -38.41 31.56
C ILE A 219 9.34 -38.25 32.43
N SER A 220 9.20 -37.94 33.70
CA SER A 220 10.33 -37.73 34.61
C SER A 220 11.06 -39.03 34.97
N ALA A 221 10.33 -40.17 34.99
CA ALA A 221 10.89 -41.50 35.30
C ALA A 221 11.59 -42.15 34.09
N ALA A 222 11.36 -41.66 32.88
CA ALA A 222 11.98 -42.21 31.65
C ALA A 222 13.47 -41.87 31.59
N ALA A 223 14.26 -42.75 30.94
CA ALA A 223 15.70 -42.54 30.75
C ALA A 223 15.98 -41.28 29.90
N ASP A 224 17.13 -40.64 30.09
CA ASP A 224 17.46 -39.36 29.40
C ASP A 224 17.54 -39.52 27.88
N ASP A 225 17.85 -40.71 27.38
CA ASP A 225 17.89 -41.06 25.96
C ASP A 225 16.54 -41.49 25.38
N ASP A 226 15.48 -41.62 26.21
CA ASP A 226 14.14 -41.93 25.72
C ASP A 226 13.48 -40.73 25.05
N LEU A 227 13.03 -40.93 23.79
CA LEU A 227 12.23 -39.95 23.07
C LEU A 227 10.77 -40.03 23.51
N LEU A 228 10.33 -38.93 24.11
CA LEU A 228 8.96 -38.76 24.60
C LEU A 228 8.19 -37.81 23.70
N ARG A 229 6.87 -37.90 23.77
CA ARG A 229 5.97 -37.03 22.99
C ARG A 229 4.98 -36.32 23.90
N CYS A 230 4.63 -35.13 23.52
CA CYS A 230 3.54 -34.41 24.18
C CYS A 230 2.22 -35.14 23.93
N PRO A 231 1.44 -35.46 24.98
CA PRO A 231 0.15 -36.14 24.82
C PRO A 231 -0.88 -35.25 24.07
N GLU A 232 -0.73 -33.94 24.13
CA GLU A 232 -1.68 -32.98 23.54
C GLU A 232 -1.41 -32.69 22.05
N CYS A 233 -0.14 -32.42 21.67
CA CYS A 233 0.20 -32.00 20.30
C CYS A 233 1.10 -33.00 19.54
N GLY A 234 1.54 -34.08 20.18
CA GLY A 234 2.42 -35.07 19.55
C GLY A 234 3.87 -34.64 19.33
N ALA A 235 4.23 -33.39 19.57
CA ALA A 235 5.61 -32.92 19.41
C ALA A 235 6.60 -33.70 20.27
N ILE A 236 7.82 -33.89 19.78
CA ILE A 236 8.89 -34.55 20.54
C ILE A 236 9.25 -33.64 21.73
N LEU A 237 9.11 -34.19 22.95
CA LEU A 237 9.45 -33.47 24.19
C LEU A 237 10.91 -33.73 24.55
N VAL A 238 11.67 -32.60 24.58
CA VAL A 238 13.08 -32.61 24.98
C VAL A 238 13.20 -32.17 26.45
N ARG A 239 13.94 -32.92 27.26
CA ARG A 239 14.12 -32.73 28.71
C ARG A 239 15.53 -32.31 29.06
N VAL A 240 16.04 -31.22 28.47
CA VAL A 240 17.41 -30.76 28.78
C VAL A 240 17.36 -29.73 29.91
N LYS A 241 18.05 -30.03 31.03
CA LYS A 241 17.99 -29.22 32.25
C LYS A 241 18.53 -27.80 32.12
N ASP A 242 19.39 -27.50 31.13
CA ASP A 242 20.10 -26.24 30.98
C ASP A 242 20.10 -25.71 29.54
N PHE A 243 19.05 -25.98 28.75
CA PHE A 243 18.94 -25.41 27.41
C PHE A 243 18.60 -23.89 27.50
N ARG A 244 19.54 -23.03 27.15
CA ARG A 244 19.32 -21.63 26.82
C ARG A 244 19.45 -21.51 25.29
N ALA A 245 18.41 -20.98 24.63
CA ALA A 245 18.50 -20.61 23.22
C ALA A 245 19.68 -19.65 23.03
N GLY A 246 20.72 -20.11 22.33
CA GLY A 246 21.95 -19.34 22.10
C GLY A 246 23.25 -19.94 22.64
N ASP A 247 23.25 -21.07 23.36
CA ASP A 247 24.46 -21.70 23.92
C ASP A 247 25.18 -22.64 22.94
N VAL A 248 24.90 -22.54 21.63
CA VAL A 248 25.65 -23.29 20.61
C VAL A 248 26.42 -22.30 19.74
N GLY A 249 27.67 -22.05 20.11
CA GLY A 249 28.65 -21.30 19.33
C GLY A 249 29.22 -22.14 18.17
#